data_491b3d3759dad81f08d0e95d6f0db0e5
#
_entry.id   491b3d3759dad81f08d0e95d6f0db0e5
#
_cell.length_a   1.000
_cell.length_b   1.000
_cell.length_c   1.000
_cell.angle_alpha   90.00
_cell.angle_beta   90.00
_cell.angle_gamma   90.00
#
_symmetry.space_group_name_H-M   'P 1'
#
loop_
_entity.id
_entity.type
_entity.pdbx_description
1 polymer ?
#
loop_
_entity_poly.entity_id
_entity_poly.type
_entity_poly.pdbx_seq_one_letter_code
_entity_poly.pdbx_strand_id
1 'polypeptide(L)'
;MRDKAVLVETTILVDYLRGSEAAAEYLDKVRAEGDLICSTVTQAELIVGSRTRAEIREIDQLLARFQNEPIATGDSTRALTWLRKYYHSRGMGFHDCLLGAAAVRRRIPIATLNEKHFKALPGVKVVRPYRALGGPE
;
A
#
# COMPACT_ATOMS: atom_id res chain seq x y z
N MET A 1 -19.16 13.59 5.79
CA MET A 1 -18.20 12.66 6.38
C MET A 1 -17.55 11.82 5.28
N ARG A 2 -16.22 11.65 5.38
CA ARG A 2 -15.49 10.90 4.37
C ARG A 2 -15.42 9.42 4.78
N ASP A 3 -16.30 8.61 4.19
CA ASP A 3 -16.45 7.22 4.57
C ASP A 3 -15.51 6.27 3.84
N LYS A 4 -14.85 6.77 2.79
CA LYS A 4 -14.02 5.92 1.93
C LYS A 4 -12.54 6.20 2.17
N ALA A 5 -11.90 5.34 2.95
CA ALA A 5 -10.47 5.36 3.12
C ALA A 5 -9.86 4.19 2.36
N VAL A 6 -8.67 4.39 1.81
CA VAL A 6 -7.95 3.36 1.06
C VAL A 6 -6.50 3.34 1.54
N LEU A 7 -6.01 2.15 1.85
CA LEU A 7 -4.59 1.95 2.14
C LEU A 7 -3.86 1.74 0.81
N VAL A 8 -3.02 2.69 0.44
CA VAL A 8 -2.33 2.65 -0.85
C VAL A 8 -0.97 1.99 -0.67
N GLU A 9 -0.75 0.92 -1.41
CA GLU A 9 0.47 0.13 -1.29
C GLU A 9 1.58 0.69 -2.16
N THR A 10 2.82 0.32 -1.85
CA THR A 10 4.04 0.85 -2.44
C THR A 10 4.06 0.89 -3.97
N THR A 11 3.53 -0.14 -4.64
CA THR A 11 3.60 -0.21 -6.11
C THR A 11 2.93 0.98 -6.79
N ILE A 12 1.82 1.47 -6.25
CA ILE A 12 1.12 2.62 -6.82
C ILE A 12 1.91 3.91 -6.56
N LEU A 13 2.49 4.04 -5.37
CA LEU A 13 3.27 5.24 -5.02
C LEU A 13 4.56 5.32 -5.82
N VAL A 14 5.20 4.19 -6.07
CA VAL A 14 6.37 4.15 -6.94
C VAL A 14 6.00 4.59 -8.36
N ASP A 15 4.88 4.10 -8.89
CA ASP A 15 4.41 4.52 -10.21
C ASP A 15 4.16 6.03 -10.26
N TYR A 16 3.52 6.58 -9.22
CA TYR A 16 3.27 8.01 -9.14
C TYR A 16 4.60 8.79 -9.20
N LEU A 17 5.59 8.38 -8.41
CA LEU A 17 6.88 9.06 -8.35
C LEU A 17 7.65 8.96 -9.68
N ARG A 18 7.34 7.94 -10.49
CA ARG A 18 7.91 7.76 -11.82
C ARG A 18 7.13 8.49 -12.92
N GLY A 19 6.11 9.24 -12.55
CA GLY A 19 5.35 10.05 -13.49
C GLY A 19 4.15 9.38 -14.13
N SER A 20 3.63 8.28 -13.56
CA SER A 20 2.44 7.62 -14.09
C SER A 20 1.21 8.49 -13.96
N GLU A 21 0.58 8.81 -15.09
CA GLU A 21 -0.69 9.55 -15.09
C GLU A 21 -1.81 8.73 -14.48
N ALA A 22 -1.83 7.43 -14.73
CA ALA A 22 -2.85 6.55 -14.18
C ALA A 22 -2.80 6.53 -12.65
N ALA A 23 -1.58 6.48 -12.07
CA ALA A 23 -1.42 6.57 -10.63
C ALA A 23 -1.91 7.91 -10.08
N ALA A 24 -1.53 9.02 -10.74
CA ALA A 24 -1.96 10.35 -10.32
C ALA A 24 -3.48 10.50 -10.35
N GLU A 25 -4.11 10.06 -11.42
CA GLU A 25 -5.56 10.11 -11.56
C GLU A 25 -6.26 9.29 -10.46
N TYR A 26 -5.74 8.10 -10.19
CA TYR A 26 -6.31 7.25 -9.14
C TYR A 26 -6.23 7.91 -7.77
N LEU A 27 -5.06 8.46 -7.41
CA LEU A 27 -4.88 9.11 -6.12
C LEU A 27 -5.78 10.33 -5.98
N ASP A 28 -5.91 11.13 -7.03
CA ASP A 28 -6.82 12.29 -7.02
C ASP A 28 -8.27 11.86 -6.82
N LYS A 29 -8.68 10.78 -7.48
CA LYS A 29 -10.03 10.24 -7.35
C LYS A 29 -10.31 9.78 -5.91
N VAL A 30 -9.39 9.02 -5.32
CA VAL A 30 -9.56 8.55 -3.95
C VAL A 30 -9.65 9.73 -2.98
N ARG A 31 -8.76 10.70 -3.14
CA ARG A 31 -8.73 11.88 -2.27
C ARG A 31 -10.00 12.70 -2.36
N ALA A 32 -10.62 12.78 -3.54
CA ALA A 32 -11.90 13.48 -3.72
C ALA A 32 -13.05 12.79 -2.98
N GLU A 33 -12.99 11.47 -2.83
CA GLU A 33 -14.08 10.68 -2.25
C GLU A 33 -13.83 10.28 -0.80
N GLY A 34 -12.59 10.27 -0.34
CA GLY A 34 -12.24 9.78 0.98
C GLY A 34 -10.82 10.13 1.38
N ASP A 35 -10.22 9.27 2.17
CA ASP A 35 -8.89 9.49 2.72
C ASP A 35 -7.86 8.54 2.12
N LEU A 36 -6.70 9.11 1.79
CA LEU A 36 -5.53 8.34 1.40
C LEU A 36 -4.78 7.95 2.67
N ILE A 37 -4.55 6.65 2.85
CA ILE A 37 -3.83 6.12 4.01
C ILE A 37 -2.53 5.47 3.53
N CYS A 38 -1.44 5.76 4.21
CA CYS A 38 -0.14 5.17 3.92
C CYS A 38 0.45 4.56 5.19
N SER A 39 0.79 3.29 5.13
CA SER A 39 1.42 2.60 6.25
C SER A 39 2.85 3.13 6.47
N THR A 40 3.28 3.12 7.73
CA THR A 40 4.69 3.38 8.08
C THR A 40 5.61 2.43 7.31
N VAL A 41 5.18 1.18 7.09
CA VAL A 41 5.95 0.20 6.31
C VAL A 41 6.19 0.70 4.89
N THR A 42 5.15 1.18 4.23
CA THR A 42 5.27 1.72 2.86
C THR A 42 6.16 2.96 2.81
N GLN A 43 6.04 3.84 3.80
CA GLN A 43 6.92 5.01 3.87
C GLN A 43 8.38 4.60 3.97
N ALA A 44 8.67 3.60 4.81
CA ALA A 44 10.04 3.10 4.96
C ALA A 44 10.56 2.51 3.65
N GLU A 45 9.73 1.76 2.93
CA GLU A 45 10.12 1.19 1.64
C GLU A 45 10.46 2.27 0.61
N LEU A 46 9.66 3.32 0.56
CA LEU A 46 9.91 4.44 -0.35
C LEU A 46 11.24 5.13 -0.02
N ILE A 47 11.49 5.37 1.26
CA ILE A 47 12.73 6.01 1.70
C ILE A 47 13.95 5.15 1.36
N VAL A 48 13.87 3.86 1.65
CA VAL A 48 14.96 2.91 1.36
C VAL A 48 15.21 2.83 -0.15
N GLY A 49 14.17 2.94 -0.96
CA GLY A 49 14.29 2.94 -2.42
C GLY A 49 14.80 4.23 -3.01
N SER A 50 14.90 5.32 -2.23
CA SER A 50 15.39 6.59 -2.73
C SER A 50 16.92 6.56 -2.87
N ARG A 51 17.43 7.34 -3.84
CA ARG A 51 18.87 7.43 -4.10
C ARG A 51 19.46 8.76 -3.72
N THR A 52 18.63 9.77 -3.55
CA THR A 52 19.08 11.14 -3.26
C THR A 52 18.16 11.82 -2.26
N ARG A 53 18.66 12.89 -1.63
CA ARG A 53 17.82 13.72 -0.75
C ARG A 53 16.70 14.40 -1.51
N ALA A 54 16.92 14.71 -2.79
CA ALA A 54 15.86 15.29 -3.62
C ALA A 54 14.71 14.32 -3.79
N GLU A 55 14.98 13.03 -3.99
CA GLU A 55 13.94 12.00 -4.07
C GLU A 55 13.18 11.87 -2.76
N ILE A 56 13.87 11.98 -1.62
CA ILE A 56 13.20 11.95 -0.30
C ILE A 56 12.24 13.13 -0.18
N ARG A 57 12.64 14.33 -0.65
CA ARG A 57 11.74 15.49 -0.62
C ARG A 57 10.48 15.25 -1.48
N GLU A 58 10.65 14.61 -2.63
CA GLU A 58 9.49 14.25 -3.48
C GLU A 58 8.56 13.28 -2.77
N ILE A 59 9.14 12.29 -2.07
CA ILE A 59 8.38 11.34 -1.26
C ILE A 59 7.60 12.09 -0.18
N ASP A 60 8.24 12.99 0.53
CA ASP A 60 7.59 13.76 1.60
C ASP A 60 6.46 14.63 1.06
N GLN A 61 6.62 15.23 -0.12
CA GLN A 61 5.56 16.02 -0.75
C GLN A 61 4.36 15.13 -1.11
N LEU A 62 4.62 13.94 -1.63
CA LEU A 62 3.55 12.99 -1.92
C LEU A 62 2.83 12.57 -0.63
N LEU A 63 3.59 12.18 0.38
CA LEU A 63 3.04 11.68 1.65
C LEU A 63 2.28 12.75 2.44
N ALA A 64 2.52 14.02 2.17
CA ALA A 64 1.75 15.11 2.80
C ALA A 64 0.25 15.02 2.51
N ARG A 65 -0.15 14.30 1.46
CA ARG A 65 -1.56 14.08 1.11
C ARG A 65 -2.18 12.90 1.85
N PHE A 66 -1.38 12.15 2.60
CA PHE A 66 -1.79 10.88 3.21
C PHE A 66 -1.88 11.01 4.72
N GLN A 67 -2.75 10.19 5.31
CA GLN A 67 -2.71 9.93 6.73
C GLN A 67 -1.78 8.76 6.97
N ASN A 68 -0.90 8.87 7.95
CA ASN A 68 0.00 7.77 8.29
C ASN A 68 -0.73 6.72 9.13
N GLU A 69 -0.54 5.46 8.75
CA GLU A 69 -1.04 4.33 9.53
C GLU A 69 0.15 3.66 10.23
N PRO A 70 0.31 3.85 11.54
CA PRO A 70 1.39 3.20 12.27
C PRO A 70 1.12 1.70 12.42
N ILE A 71 2.20 0.94 12.67
CA ILE A 71 2.07 -0.48 12.93
C ILE A 71 1.50 -0.66 14.35
N ALA A 72 0.34 -1.30 14.45
CA ALA A 72 -0.26 -1.61 15.74
C ALA A 72 0.27 -2.95 16.25
N THR A 73 0.22 -3.16 17.56
CA THR A 73 0.72 -4.38 18.20
C THR A 73 0.09 -5.65 17.61
N GLY A 74 -1.22 -5.64 17.42
CA GLY A 74 -1.94 -6.78 16.85
C GLY A 74 -1.57 -7.05 15.40
N ASP A 75 -1.11 -6.04 14.67
CA ASP A 75 -0.69 -6.20 13.27
C ASP A 75 0.53 -7.11 13.19
N SER A 76 1.50 -6.94 14.07
CA SER A 76 2.71 -7.76 14.10
C SER A 76 2.37 -9.23 14.36
N THR A 77 1.50 -9.49 15.32
CA THR A 77 1.08 -10.86 15.65
C THR A 77 0.37 -11.52 14.47
N ARG A 78 -0.58 -10.83 13.89
CA ARG A 78 -1.33 -11.35 12.74
C ARG A 78 -0.41 -11.57 11.54
N ALA A 79 0.49 -10.64 11.30
CA ALA A 79 1.44 -10.75 10.19
C ALA A 79 2.34 -11.98 10.32
N LEU A 80 2.82 -12.26 11.52
CA LEU A 80 3.65 -13.46 11.74
C LEU A 80 2.85 -14.75 11.53
N THR A 81 1.59 -14.77 11.96
CA THR A 81 0.71 -15.91 11.74
C THR A 81 0.54 -16.18 10.25
N TRP A 82 0.27 -15.13 9.47
CA TRP A 82 0.13 -15.25 8.03
C TRP A 82 1.44 -15.62 7.34
N LEU A 83 2.55 -15.06 7.80
CA LEU A 83 3.85 -15.35 7.22
C LEU A 83 4.19 -16.83 7.36
N ARG A 84 3.96 -17.42 8.55
CA ARG A 84 4.16 -18.86 8.76
C ARG A 84 3.30 -19.70 7.82
N LYS A 85 2.07 -19.27 7.57
CA LYS A 85 1.13 -20.05 6.78
C LYS A 85 1.39 -19.93 5.28
N TYR A 86 1.75 -18.74 4.80
CA TYR A 86 1.73 -18.46 3.36
C TYR A 86 3.11 -18.21 2.75
N TYR A 87 4.17 -18.08 3.54
CA TYR A 87 5.47 -17.73 3.00
C TYR A 87 5.93 -18.73 1.94
N HIS A 88 5.93 -20.03 2.26
CA HIS A 88 6.44 -21.05 1.35
C HIS A 88 5.56 -21.27 0.13
N SER A 89 4.25 -21.09 0.27
CA SER A 89 3.31 -21.33 -0.83
C SER A 89 3.07 -20.11 -1.70
N ARG A 90 3.25 -18.91 -1.15
CA ARG A 90 2.89 -17.66 -1.86
C ARG A 90 4.04 -16.70 -2.02
N GLY A 91 5.13 -16.88 -1.29
CA GLY A 91 6.33 -16.04 -1.42
C GLY A 91 6.18 -14.62 -0.90
N MET A 92 5.10 -14.33 -0.15
CA MET A 92 4.91 -12.98 0.36
C MET A 92 5.83 -12.68 1.53
N GLY A 93 6.27 -11.41 1.64
CA GLY A 93 7.15 -11.00 2.73
C GLY A 93 6.38 -10.51 3.94
N PHE A 94 7.13 -10.29 5.01
CA PHE A 94 6.56 -9.78 6.27
C PHE A 94 5.88 -8.43 6.08
N HIS A 95 6.47 -7.55 5.26
CA HIS A 95 5.89 -6.23 4.98
C HIS A 95 4.50 -6.32 4.35
N ASP A 96 4.28 -7.26 3.43
CA ASP A 96 2.95 -7.47 2.83
C ASP A 96 1.95 -7.91 3.89
N CYS A 97 2.37 -8.80 4.78
CA CYS A 97 1.51 -9.28 5.85
C CYS A 97 1.16 -8.16 6.84
N LEU A 98 2.11 -7.26 7.13
CA LEU A 98 1.85 -6.10 7.98
C LEU A 98 0.83 -5.16 7.33
N LEU A 99 0.96 -4.90 6.04
CA LEU A 99 0.00 -4.06 5.31
C LEU A 99 -1.39 -4.68 5.33
N GLY A 100 -1.48 -5.98 5.04
CA GLY A 100 -2.74 -6.70 5.08
C GLY A 100 -3.38 -6.67 6.46
N ALA A 101 -2.59 -6.84 7.52
CA ALA A 101 -3.08 -6.80 8.89
C ALA A 101 -3.68 -5.44 9.23
N ALA A 102 -3.01 -4.35 8.83
CA ALA A 102 -3.52 -3.00 9.05
C ALA A 102 -4.86 -2.78 8.32
N ALA A 103 -4.95 -3.22 7.07
CA ALA A 103 -6.16 -3.08 6.27
C ALA A 103 -7.35 -3.83 6.91
N VAL A 104 -7.12 -5.05 7.37
CA VAL A 104 -8.17 -5.83 8.04
C VAL A 104 -8.60 -5.14 9.32
N ARG A 105 -7.64 -4.70 10.14
CA ARG A 105 -7.94 -4.00 11.39
C ARG A 105 -8.75 -2.73 11.17
N ARG A 106 -8.36 -1.95 10.16
CA ARG A 106 -9.03 -0.69 9.81
C ARG A 106 -10.32 -0.92 9.00
N ARG A 107 -10.54 -2.11 8.48
CA ARG A 107 -11.69 -2.44 7.60
C ARG A 107 -11.71 -1.57 6.35
N ILE A 108 -10.54 -1.35 5.76
CA ILE A 108 -10.40 -0.59 4.52
C ILE A 108 -9.72 -1.44 3.46
N PRO A 109 -9.95 -1.17 2.17
CA PRO A 109 -9.29 -1.91 1.12
C PRO A 109 -7.83 -1.50 0.95
N ILE A 110 -7.03 -2.41 0.40
CA ILE A 110 -5.68 -2.11 -0.08
C ILE A 110 -5.75 -1.89 -1.59
N ALA A 111 -5.21 -0.76 -2.04
CA ALA A 111 -5.00 -0.52 -3.46
C ALA A 111 -3.57 -0.90 -3.81
N THR A 112 -3.41 -1.81 -4.76
CA THR A 112 -2.10 -2.36 -5.13
C THR A 112 -2.12 -2.87 -6.56
N LEU A 113 -0.97 -2.89 -7.20
CA LEU A 113 -0.80 -3.56 -8.49
C LEU A 113 -0.37 -5.02 -8.31
N ASN A 114 -0.03 -5.41 -7.10
CA ASN A 114 0.40 -6.76 -6.75
C ASN A 114 -0.71 -7.52 -6.00
N GLU A 115 -1.87 -7.63 -6.65
CA GLU A 115 -3.06 -8.16 -6.00
C GLU A 115 -2.93 -9.62 -5.55
N LYS A 116 -2.11 -10.43 -6.22
CA LYS A 116 -1.95 -11.85 -5.88
C LYS A 116 -1.46 -12.07 -4.47
N HIS A 117 -0.53 -11.23 -4.00
CA HIS A 117 0.00 -11.34 -2.64
C HIS A 117 -1.09 -11.08 -1.60
N PHE A 118 -1.89 -10.05 -1.82
CA PHE A 118 -2.86 -9.61 -0.82
C PHE A 118 -4.14 -10.41 -0.84
N LYS A 119 -4.56 -10.93 -1.99
CA LYS A 119 -5.76 -11.76 -2.09
C LYS A 119 -5.67 -13.04 -1.28
N ALA A 120 -4.47 -13.54 -1.05
CA ALA A 120 -4.26 -14.75 -0.27
C ALA A 120 -4.53 -14.54 1.22
N LEU A 121 -4.50 -13.28 1.69
CA LEU A 121 -4.63 -12.98 3.12
C LEU A 121 -6.11 -12.88 3.51
N PRO A 122 -6.56 -13.70 4.50
CA PRO A 122 -7.98 -13.72 4.88
C PRO A 122 -8.51 -12.35 5.32
N GLY A 123 -9.64 -11.96 4.74
CA GLY A 123 -10.32 -10.72 5.11
C GLY A 123 -9.79 -9.47 4.42
N VAL A 124 -8.69 -9.56 3.70
CA VAL A 124 -8.15 -8.42 2.98
C VAL A 124 -8.96 -8.16 1.71
N LYS A 125 -9.43 -6.92 1.56
CA LYS A 125 -10.10 -6.47 0.34
C LYS A 125 -9.08 -5.78 -0.53
N VAL A 126 -8.98 -6.20 -1.79
CA VAL A 126 -7.96 -5.72 -2.72
C VAL A 126 -8.61 -4.95 -3.84
N VAL A 127 -8.03 -3.79 -4.18
CA VAL A 127 -8.42 -3.01 -5.35
C VAL A 127 -7.19 -2.89 -6.24
N ARG A 128 -7.33 -3.27 -7.51
CA ARG A 128 -6.32 -3.00 -8.53
C ARG A 128 -6.85 -1.87 -9.39
N PRO A 129 -6.37 -0.63 -9.19
CA PRO A 129 -7.02 0.54 -9.78
C PRO A 129 -6.76 0.73 -11.27
N TYR A 130 -5.66 0.20 -11.77
CA TYR A 130 -5.30 0.31 -13.18
C TYR A 130 -4.29 -0.79 -13.52
N ARG A 131 -4.00 -0.94 -14.81
CA ARG A 131 -3.03 -1.93 -15.28
C ARG A 131 -1.62 -1.36 -15.15
N ALA A 132 -0.68 -2.19 -14.65
CA ALA A 132 0.71 -1.79 -14.57
C ALA A 132 1.27 -1.54 -15.97
N LEU A 133 2.09 -0.48 -16.11
CA LEU A 133 2.75 -0.16 -17.39
C LEU A 133 3.68 -1.30 -17.81
N GLY A 134 3.51 -1.75 -19.06
CA GLY A 134 4.35 -2.82 -19.61
C GLY A 134 4.08 -4.20 -19.03
N GLY A 135 3.10 -4.32 -18.14
CA GLY A 135 2.74 -5.60 -17.55
C GLY A 135 1.71 -6.36 -18.37
N PRO A 136 1.52 -7.66 -18.07
CA PRO A 136 0.47 -8.44 -18.70
C PRO A 136 -0.91 -7.95 -18.31
N GLU A 137 -1.88 -8.22 -19.13
CA GLU A 137 -3.26 -7.84 -18.85
C GLU A 137 -3.84 -8.60 -17.67
#